data_bcaf7cc7296deb500e480957bbebab88
#
_entry.id   bcaf7cc7296deb500e480957bbebab88
#
_cell.length_a   1.000
_cell.length_b   1.000
_cell.length_c   1.000
_cell.angle_alpha   90.00
_cell.angle_beta   90.00
_cell.angle_gamma   90.00
#
_symmetry.space_group_name_H-M   'P 1'
#
loop_
_entity.id
_entity.type
_entity.pdbx_description
1 polymer ?
#
loop_
_entity_poly.entity_id
_entity_poly.type
_entity_poly.pdbx_seq_one_letter_code
_entity_poly.pdbx_strand_id
1 'polypeptide(L)'
;MLVFIDLDGTLTNTTHPGWRPYRDGQEDVDVNMVPVFQGAKEFIQECYNRGIHVVLVSDSHPRYVEPIRAMLGLQGIFLADKPNTQRLDEYIAVSPILQQELTHPENCYFIGDTKLDIEIGRKMRIRTILLQLYSVPDSDVDVHSGVGDRMGNLKMGPTYCAFSFTDVLQIFDDPDRKLYARESRIIGQESTNVIRFWEHSYSYDTKTAILCLARQEEGLCDSFARSDKYREISNPNRAPEFLDLLAGTLSSYLHFFESTCPPSIRWTHLTYLSDKSSTKPPEKMKQIFDRIQSGIPKAKLLTWLERNQGSLRNQVDYQSRRQFLVDFLRVDDGVDLRGANIIVIDDQLTTGATAHYVIKQFRDRGAKNVFFIAFFQMIMEVGDAVICPQCGQKMKIRRRARDGKRFYSCVPPQFGGQGCGNIINID
;
A
#
# COMPACT_ATOMS: atom_id res chain seq x y z
N MET A 1 -20.37 -14.89 -2.13
CA MET A 1 -19.30 -13.87 -2.31
C MET A 1 -19.93 -12.54 -2.68
N LEU A 2 -19.44 -11.45 -2.11
CA LEU A 2 -19.98 -10.11 -2.32
C LEU A 2 -18.88 -9.18 -2.87
N VAL A 3 -19.21 -8.43 -3.91
CA VAL A 3 -18.32 -7.45 -4.54
C VAL A 3 -19.00 -6.09 -4.55
N PHE A 4 -18.39 -5.12 -3.90
CA PHE A 4 -18.68 -3.70 -4.09
C PHE A 4 -17.74 -3.18 -5.17
N ILE A 5 -18.26 -2.49 -6.16
CA ILE A 5 -17.47 -2.01 -7.28
C ILE A 5 -17.77 -0.56 -7.61
N ASP A 6 -16.73 0.22 -7.81
CA ASP A 6 -16.84 1.60 -8.26
C ASP A 6 -17.15 1.69 -9.77
N LEU A 7 -17.61 2.88 -10.21
CA LEU A 7 -17.97 3.14 -11.59
C LEU A 7 -16.86 3.85 -12.37
N ASP A 8 -16.56 5.09 -11.95
CA ASP A 8 -15.73 6.03 -12.70
C ASP A 8 -14.23 5.72 -12.51
N GLY A 9 -13.53 5.34 -13.56
CA GLY A 9 -12.14 4.87 -13.50
C GLY A 9 -12.00 3.37 -13.24
N THR A 10 -13.10 2.70 -12.92
CA THR A 10 -13.15 1.26 -12.60
C THR A 10 -13.88 0.46 -13.67
N LEU A 11 -15.12 0.78 -13.99
CA LEU A 11 -15.90 0.16 -15.08
C LEU A 11 -15.92 1.04 -16.32
N THR A 12 -15.85 2.35 -16.14
CA THR A 12 -15.87 3.34 -17.23
C THR A 12 -14.62 4.24 -17.16
N ASN A 13 -14.12 4.65 -18.33
CA ASN A 13 -12.99 5.59 -18.43
C ASN A 13 -13.49 7.04 -18.45
N THR A 14 -14.14 7.46 -17.39
CA THR A 14 -14.85 8.74 -17.27
C THR A 14 -14.24 9.66 -16.19
N THR A 15 -12.99 9.44 -15.82
CA THR A 15 -12.27 10.23 -14.82
C THR A 15 -11.76 11.57 -15.36
N HIS A 16 -11.71 11.74 -16.69
CA HIS A 16 -11.32 13.01 -17.31
C HIS A 16 -12.26 14.16 -16.91
N PRO A 17 -11.74 15.38 -16.65
CA PRO A 17 -12.54 16.53 -16.23
C PRO A 17 -13.75 16.86 -17.13
N GLY A 18 -13.67 16.53 -18.42
CA GLY A 18 -14.78 16.70 -19.37
C GLY A 18 -16.04 15.90 -19.03
N TRP A 19 -15.95 14.86 -18.20
CA TRP A 19 -17.10 14.09 -17.73
C TRP A 19 -17.75 14.66 -16.46
N ARG A 20 -17.12 15.67 -15.84
CA ARG A 20 -17.60 16.25 -14.60
C ARG A 20 -19.03 16.79 -14.65
N PRO A 21 -19.47 17.54 -15.71
CA PRO A 21 -20.85 18.04 -15.79
C PRO A 21 -21.89 16.91 -15.74
N TYR A 22 -21.60 15.78 -16.37
CA TYR A 22 -22.45 14.60 -16.33
C TYR A 22 -22.44 13.95 -14.95
N ARG A 23 -21.27 13.70 -14.39
CA ARG A 23 -21.12 13.11 -13.04
C ARG A 23 -21.79 13.93 -11.96
N ASP A 24 -21.73 15.26 -12.06
CA ASP A 24 -22.38 16.20 -11.14
C ASP A 24 -23.91 16.35 -11.42
N GLY A 25 -24.45 15.69 -12.45
CA GLY A 25 -25.86 15.74 -12.84
C GLY A 25 -26.31 17.08 -13.44
N GLN A 26 -25.36 17.88 -13.94
CA GLN A 26 -25.65 19.16 -14.61
C GLN A 26 -26.11 18.93 -16.06
N GLU A 27 -25.66 17.85 -16.68
CA GLU A 27 -26.02 17.45 -18.02
C GLU A 27 -26.44 15.97 -18.02
N ASP A 28 -27.39 15.62 -18.94
CA ASP A 28 -27.81 14.24 -19.13
C ASP A 28 -26.79 13.50 -20.01
N VAL A 29 -26.46 12.26 -19.61
CA VAL A 29 -25.47 11.45 -20.33
C VAL A 29 -26.10 10.67 -21.49
N ASP A 30 -25.48 10.72 -22.66
CA ASP A 30 -25.72 9.73 -23.71
C ASP A 30 -24.87 8.49 -23.42
N VAL A 31 -25.51 7.39 -23.06
CA VAL A 31 -24.84 6.12 -22.68
C VAL A 31 -23.99 5.54 -23.80
N ASN A 32 -24.31 5.87 -25.09
CA ASN A 32 -23.54 5.40 -26.23
C ASN A 32 -22.16 6.09 -26.31
N MET A 33 -22.02 7.24 -25.68
CA MET A 33 -20.76 8.00 -25.63
C MET A 33 -19.88 7.61 -24.46
N VAL A 34 -20.39 6.83 -23.49
CA VAL A 34 -19.65 6.45 -22.29
C VAL A 34 -18.55 5.44 -22.63
N PRO A 35 -17.27 5.78 -22.42
CA PRO A 35 -16.17 4.87 -22.69
C PRO A 35 -16.09 3.79 -21.60
N VAL A 36 -16.65 2.62 -21.88
CA VAL A 36 -16.57 1.44 -21.00
C VAL A 36 -15.21 0.77 -21.20
N PHE A 37 -14.55 0.39 -20.11
CA PHE A 37 -13.31 -0.36 -20.20
C PHE A 37 -13.54 -1.74 -20.85
N GLN A 38 -12.58 -2.14 -21.67
CA GLN A 38 -12.61 -3.45 -22.31
C GLN A 38 -12.67 -4.57 -21.27
N GLY A 39 -13.63 -5.47 -21.41
CA GLY A 39 -13.84 -6.59 -20.51
C GLY A 39 -14.73 -6.29 -19.29
N ALA A 40 -15.19 -5.05 -19.09
CA ALA A 40 -16.02 -4.71 -17.93
C ALA A 40 -17.39 -5.42 -17.95
N LYS A 41 -18.05 -5.48 -19.10
CA LYS A 41 -19.35 -6.18 -19.23
C LYS A 41 -19.19 -7.69 -19.04
N GLU A 42 -18.16 -8.25 -19.65
CA GLU A 42 -17.81 -9.67 -19.55
C GLU A 42 -17.48 -10.05 -18.09
N PHE A 43 -16.76 -9.17 -17.39
CA PHE A 43 -16.45 -9.35 -15.96
C PHE A 43 -17.72 -9.37 -15.10
N ILE A 44 -18.63 -8.42 -15.30
CA ILE A 44 -19.91 -8.37 -14.59
C ILE A 44 -20.72 -9.64 -14.83
N GLN A 45 -20.83 -10.05 -16.10
CA GLN A 45 -21.55 -11.27 -16.46
C GLN A 45 -20.91 -12.51 -15.84
N GLU A 46 -19.58 -12.59 -15.82
CA GLU A 46 -18.87 -13.70 -15.20
C GLU A 46 -19.08 -13.73 -13.68
N CYS A 47 -19.13 -12.58 -13.00
CA CYS A 47 -19.51 -12.51 -11.61
C CYS A 47 -20.89 -13.11 -11.35
N TYR A 48 -21.88 -12.76 -12.15
CA TYR A 48 -23.23 -13.32 -12.03
C TYR A 48 -23.28 -14.82 -12.34
N ASN A 49 -22.55 -15.28 -13.35
CA ASN A 49 -22.44 -16.70 -13.68
C ASN A 49 -21.87 -17.53 -12.52
N ARG A 50 -20.98 -16.93 -11.73
CA ARG A 50 -20.38 -17.54 -10.52
C ARG A 50 -21.24 -17.37 -9.26
N GLY A 51 -22.41 -16.75 -9.34
CA GLY A 51 -23.28 -16.46 -8.19
C GLY A 51 -22.71 -15.40 -7.26
N ILE A 52 -21.86 -14.50 -7.76
CA ILE A 52 -21.29 -13.40 -7.00
C ILE A 52 -22.29 -12.24 -6.99
N HIS A 53 -22.61 -11.74 -5.80
CA HIS A 53 -23.41 -10.54 -5.66
C HIS A 53 -22.57 -9.30 -5.95
N VAL A 54 -22.95 -8.51 -6.96
CA VAL A 54 -22.25 -7.27 -7.34
C VAL A 54 -23.12 -6.06 -6.96
N VAL A 55 -22.54 -5.15 -6.17
CA VAL A 55 -23.17 -3.89 -5.76
C VAL A 55 -22.35 -2.73 -6.30
N LEU A 56 -22.97 -1.91 -7.14
CA LEU A 56 -22.33 -0.69 -7.65
C LEU A 56 -22.30 0.37 -6.55
N VAL A 57 -21.12 0.96 -6.32
CA VAL A 57 -20.91 2.04 -5.34
C VAL A 57 -20.29 3.23 -6.06
N SER A 58 -21.05 4.30 -6.23
CA SER A 58 -20.61 5.51 -6.92
C SER A 58 -21.08 6.76 -6.19
N ASP A 59 -20.27 7.79 -6.13
CA ASP A 59 -20.59 9.13 -5.62
C ASP A 59 -21.06 10.10 -6.71
N SER A 60 -21.15 9.63 -7.95
CA SER A 60 -21.70 10.40 -9.07
C SER A 60 -23.22 10.52 -8.98
N HIS A 61 -23.77 11.55 -9.62
CA HIS A 61 -25.20 11.88 -9.55
C HIS A 61 -26.08 10.77 -10.18
N PRO A 62 -27.29 10.47 -9.63
CA PRO A 62 -28.20 9.42 -10.14
C PRO A 62 -28.54 9.51 -11.63
N ARG A 63 -28.72 10.74 -12.17
CA ARG A 63 -28.98 10.93 -13.61
C ARG A 63 -27.89 10.39 -14.50
N TYR A 64 -26.66 10.40 -14.02
CA TYR A 64 -25.50 9.84 -14.71
C TYR A 64 -25.38 8.33 -14.47
N VAL A 65 -25.49 7.92 -13.23
CA VAL A 65 -25.22 6.53 -12.82
C VAL A 65 -26.26 5.55 -13.33
N GLU A 66 -27.57 5.87 -13.21
CA GLU A 66 -28.67 4.95 -13.55
C GLU A 66 -28.69 4.47 -15.00
N PRO A 67 -28.55 5.36 -16.01
CA PRO A 67 -28.47 4.89 -17.39
C PRO A 67 -27.27 3.99 -17.66
N ILE A 68 -26.10 4.31 -17.08
CA ILE A 68 -24.88 3.52 -17.26
C ILE A 68 -25.00 2.18 -16.54
N ARG A 69 -25.55 2.14 -15.34
CA ARG A 69 -25.85 0.90 -14.62
C ARG A 69 -26.72 -0.04 -15.45
N ALA A 70 -27.79 0.48 -16.06
CA ALA A 70 -28.68 -0.30 -16.91
C ALA A 70 -27.95 -0.81 -18.16
N MET A 71 -27.11 0.03 -18.80
CA MET A 71 -26.30 -0.32 -19.96
C MET A 71 -25.28 -1.42 -19.65
N LEU A 72 -24.73 -1.43 -18.43
CA LEU A 72 -23.78 -2.45 -17.96
C LEU A 72 -24.47 -3.72 -17.45
N GLY A 73 -25.80 -3.74 -17.33
CA GLY A 73 -26.55 -4.88 -16.82
C GLY A 73 -26.40 -5.11 -15.31
N LEU A 74 -25.96 -4.10 -14.56
CA LEU A 74 -25.79 -4.20 -13.11
C LEU A 74 -27.14 -4.20 -12.38
N GLN A 75 -27.28 -5.14 -11.45
CA GLN A 75 -28.43 -5.22 -10.56
C GLN A 75 -28.13 -4.41 -9.30
N GLY A 76 -29.09 -3.62 -8.86
CA GLY A 76 -28.94 -2.80 -7.68
C GLY A 76 -27.98 -1.62 -7.89
N ILE A 77 -28.16 -0.60 -7.12
CA ILE A 77 -27.32 0.59 -7.08
C ILE A 77 -27.29 1.13 -5.66
N PHE A 78 -26.16 1.69 -5.31
CA PHE A 78 -26.02 2.52 -4.14
C PHE A 78 -25.18 3.76 -4.49
N LEU A 79 -25.61 4.92 -3.97
CA LEU A 79 -24.86 6.16 -4.09
C LEU A 79 -24.13 6.43 -2.79
N ALA A 80 -22.83 6.60 -2.85
CA ALA A 80 -22.00 6.84 -1.68
C ALA A 80 -21.44 8.26 -1.70
N ASP A 81 -21.32 8.84 -0.54
CA ASP A 81 -20.54 10.06 -0.30
C ASP A 81 -19.14 9.63 0.20
N LYS A 82 -18.29 9.22 -0.72
CA LYS A 82 -16.96 8.67 -0.42
C LYS A 82 -16.06 9.75 0.24
N PRO A 83 -15.33 9.43 1.30
CA PRO A 83 -15.17 8.13 1.96
C PRO A 83 -16.15 7.88 3.13
N ASN A 84 -17.28 8.59 3.20
CA ASN A 84 -18.32 8.38 4.21
C ASN A 84 -19.04 7.05 3.96
N THR A 85 -19.18 6.23 4.98
CA THR A 85 -19.85 4.93 4.88
C THR A 85 -21.28 4.93 5.39
N GLN A 86 -21.77 6.02 5.95
CA GLN A 86 -23.08 6.04 6.62
C GLN A 86 -24.21 5.54 5.74
N ARG A 87 -24.34 6.05 4.51
CA ARG A 87 -25.37 5.61 3.56
C ARG A 87 -25.22 4.16 3.15
N LEU A 88 -23.98 3.69 3.02
CA LEU A 88 -23.68 2.30 2.72
C LEU A 88 -24.08 1.39 3.89
N ASP A 89 -23.78 1.81 5.13
CA ASP A 89 -24.16 1.09 6.34
C ASP A 89 -25.70 1.02 6.48
N GLU A 90 -26.41 2.12 6.20
CA GLU A 90 -27.88 2.16 6.17
C GLU A 90 -28.46 1.21 5.10
N TYR A 91 -27.87 1.17 3.91
CA TYR A 91 -28.28 0.26 2.84
C TYR A 91 -28.04 -1.21 3.21
N ILE A 92 -26.89 -1.53 3.78
CA ILE A 92 -26.57 -2.87 4.28
C ILE A 92 -27.55 -3.28 5.39
N ALA A 93 -27.89 -2.36 6.29
CA ALA A 93 -28.78 -2.63 7.41
C ALA A 93 -30.19 -3.07 6.99
N VAL A 94 -30.66 -2.69 5.81
CA VAL A 94 -31.96 -3.07 5.28
C VAL A 94 -31.91 -4.25 4.29
N SER A 95 -30.74 -4.77 3.97
CA SER A 95 -30.56 -5.87 3.03
C SER A 95 -30.10 -7.15 3.72
N PRO A 96 -30.99 -8.15 3.95
CA PRO A 96 -30.62 -9.42 4.59
C PRO A 96 -29.52 -10.17 3.84
N ILE A 97 -29.50 -10.09 2.50
CA ILE A 97 -28.49 -10.76 1.67
C ILE A 97 -27.09 -10.17 1.95
N LEU A 98 -26.98 -8.83 1.96
CA LEU A 98 -25.68 -8.18 2.23
C LEU A 98 -25.20 -8.44 3.65
N GLN A 99 -26.10 -8.41 4.63
CA GLN A 99 -25.78 -8.75 6.01
C GLN A 99 -25.23 -10.17 6.12
N GLN A 100 -25.88 -11.14 5.47
CA GLN A 100 -25.45 -12.52 5.45
C GLN A 100 -24.06 -12.67 4.80
N GLU A 101 -23.82 -12.07 3.63
CA GLU A 101 -22.52 -12.15 2.95
C GLU A 101 -21.41 -11.52 3.79
N LEU A 102 -21.68 -10.41 4.45
CA LEU A 102 -20.71 -9.70 5.31
C LEU A 102 -20.35 -10.44 6.60
N THR A 103 -21.06 -11.52 6.95
CA THR A 103 -20.61 -12.43 8.03
C THR A 103 -19.31 -13.16 7.68
N HIS A 104 -18.97 -13.22 6.38
CA HIS A 104 -17.78 -13.81 5.82
C HIS A 104 -16.92 -12.75 5.10
N PRO A 105 -16.31 -11.78 5.81
CA PRO A 105 -15.61 -10.65 5.23
C PRO A 105 -14.40 -11.06 4.37
N GLU A 106 -13.86 -12.27 4.58
CA GLU A 106 -12.82 -12.87 3.73
C GLU A 106 -13.29 -13.19 2.31
N ASN A 107 -14.61 -13.27 2.07
CA ASN A 107 -15.24 -13.49 0.77
C ASN A 107 -15.87 -12.22 0.21
N CYS A 108 -15.59 -11.06 0.82
CA CYS A 108 -16.11 -9.77 0.40
C CYS A 108 -15.00 -8.88 -0.12
N TYR A 109 -15.26 -8.18 -1.22
CA TYR A 109 -14.28 -7.35 -1.89
C TYR A 109 -14.85 -5.96 -2.19
N PHE A 110 -14.00 -4.93 -2.07
CA PHE A 110 -14.26 -3.60 -2.63
C PHE A 110 -13.27 -3.35 -3.76
N ILE A 111 -13.76 -3.08 -4.96
CA ILE A 111 -12.95 -2.85 -6.16
C ILE A 111 -13.11 -1.39 -6.58
N GLY A 112 -12.01 -0.69 -6.73
CA GLY A 112 -11.97 0.67 -7.23
C GLY A 112 -10.58 1.09 -7.66
N ASP A 113 -10.46 2.28 -8.26
CA ASP A 113 -9.22 2.80 -8.81
C ASP A 113 -8.55 3.86 -7.93
N THR A 114 -9.23 4.32 -6.88
CA THR A 114 -8.76 5.41 -6.03
C THR A 114 -8.58 5.01 -4.56
N LYS A 115 -7.86 5.87 -3.81
CA LYS A 115 -7.70 5.74 -2.36
C LYS A 115 -9.03 5.76 -1.60
N LEU A 116 -10.06 6.44 -2.13
CA LEU A 116 -11.36 6.55 -1.47
C LEU A 116 -12.08 5.19 -1.44
N ASP A 117 -11.99 4.43 -2.52
CA ASP A 117 -12.55 3.08 -2.62
C ASP A 117 -11.86 2.12 -1.64
N ILE A 118 -10.53 2.20 -1.61
CA ILE A 118 -9.72 1.39 -0.69
C ILE A 118 -10.02 1.76 0.76
N GLU A 119 -10.19 3.05 1.05
CA GLU A 119 -10.55 3.54 2.39
C GLU A 119 -11.90 2.97 2.84
N ILE A 120 -12.94 3.00 1.99
CA ILE A 120 -14.26 2.45 2.30
C ILE A 120 -14.17 0.95 2.59
N GLY A 121 -13.57 0.17 1.69
CA GLY A 121 -13.44 -1.27 1.87
C GLY A 121 -12.70 -1.64 3.17
N ARG A 122 -11.66 -0.88 3.52
CA ARG A 122 -10.94 -1.05 4.79
C ARG A 122 -11.78 -0.65 6.01
N LYS A 123 -12.59 0.42 5.94
CA LYS A 123 -13.56 0.77 7.00
C LYS A 123 -14.59 -0.34 7.21
N MET A 124 -15.08 -0.92 6.13
CA MET A 124 -15.97 -2.09 6.16
C MET A 124 -15.27 -3.37 6.61
N ARG A 125 -13.94 -3.37 6.69
CA ARG A 125 -13.10 -4.52 7.09
C ARG A 125 -13.19 -5.70 6.13
N ILE A 126 -13.35 -5.43 4.85
CA ILE A 126 -13.33 -6.39 3.76
C ILE A 126 -12.06 -6.26 2.92
N ARG A 127 -11.81 -7.21 2.05
CA ARG A 127 -10.67 -7.17 1.12
C ARG A 127 -10.85 -6.06 0.09
N THR A 128 -9.76 -5.42 -0.30
CA THR A 128 -9.80 -4.33 -1.27
C THR A 128 -8.92 -4.64 -2.48
N ILE A 129 -9.39 -4.29 -3.65
CA ILE A 129 -8.64 -4.45 -4.90
C ILE A 129 -8.50 -3.07 -5.55
N LEU A 130 -7.26 -2.58 -5.61
CA LEU A 130 -6.94 -1.39 -6.40
C LEU A 130 -6.80 -1.81 -7.86
N LEU A 131 -7.79 -1.45 -8.68
CA LEU A 131 -7.83 -1.79 -10.11
C LEU A 131 -7.25 -0.63 -10.92
N GLN A 132 -6.15 -0.87 -11.63
CA GLN A 132 -5.40 0.12 -12.38
C GLN A 132 -5.44 -0.20 -13.88
N LEU A 133 -6.53 0.16 -14.54
CA LEU A 133 -6.76 -0.13 -15.97
C LEU A 133 -6.14 0.91 -16.93
N TYR A 134 -5.77 2.06 -16.42
CA TYR A 134 -5.29 3.18 -17.23
C TYR A 134 -4.12 3.91 -16.57
N SER A 135 -3.40 4.63 -17.39
CA SER A 135 -2.39 5.59 -16.94
C SER A 135 -2.85 6.98 -17.38
N VAL A 136 -3.01 7.87 -16.42
CA VAL A 136 -3.41 9.26 -16.69
C VAL A 136 -2.15 10.10 -16.77
N PRO A 137 -1.93 10.88 -17.86
CA PRO A 137 -0.89 11.89 -17.90
C PRO A 137 -1.10 12.91 -16.79
N ASP A 138 -0.01 13.41 -16.19
CA ASP A 138 -0.08 14.39 -15.10
C ASP A 138 -0.89 15.67 -15.47
N SER A 139 -0.97 16.02 -16.78
CA SER A 139 -1.76 17.13 -17.30
C SER A 139 -3.27 16.91 -17.22
N ASP A 140 -3.73 15.66 -17.14
CA ASP A 140 -5.14 15.30 -17.26
C ASP A 140 -5.72 14.80 -15.92
N VAL A 141 -4.99 15.00 -14.83
CA VAL A 141 -5.40 14.58 -13.49
C VAL A 141 -6.51 15.51 -12.97
N ASP A 142 -7.67 14.93 -12.70
CA ASP A 142 -8.67 15.60 -11.89
C ASP A 142 -8.23 15.55 -10.42
N VAL A 143 -7.72 16.66 -9.92
CA VAL A 143 -7.19 16.80 -8.55
C VAL A 143 -8.23 16.41 -7.48
N HIS A 144 -9.52 16.51 -7.81
CA HIS A 144 -10.62 16.18 -6.88
C HIS A 144 -10.94 14.68 -6.86
N SER A 145 -10.70 13.95 -7.95
CA SER A 145 -11.00 12.51 -8.01
C SER A 145 -9.92 11.62 -7.41
N GLY A 146 -8.71 12.15 -7.11
CA GLY A 146 -7.57 11.35 -6.66
C GLY A 146 -6.98 10.43 -7.74
N VAL A 147 -7.48 10.53 -8.96
CA VAL A 147 -6.96 9.85 -10.14
C VAL A 147 -5.56 10.38 -10.41
N GLY A 148 -4.59 9.48 -10.58
CA GLY A 148 -3.18 9.85 -10.76
C GLY A 148 -2.36 9.90 -9.47
N ASP A 149 -2.95 10.02 -8.29
CA ASP A 149 -2.24 9.87 -7.00
C ASP A 149 -1.93 8.41 -6.68
N ARG A 150 -1.16 7.77 -7.56
CA ARG A 150 -0.80 6.36 -7.41
C ARG A 150 -0.12 6.07 -6.07
N MET A 151 0.71 7.00 -5.60
CA MET A 151 1.40 6.85 -4.32
C MET A 151 0.39 6.90 -3.16
N GLY A 152 -0.58 7.83 -3.20
CA GLY A 152 -1.65 7.93 -2.21
C GLY A 152 -2.56 6.71 -2.25
N ASN A 153 -2.93 6.23 -3.45
CA ASN A 153 -3.74 5.03 -3.63
C ASN A 153 -3.07 3.79 -3.02
N LEU A 154 -1.78 3.59 -3.28
CA LEU A 154 -1.01 2.48 -2.70
C LEU A 154 -0.78 2.64 -1.19
N LYS A 155 -0.58 3.87 -0.69
CA LYS A 155 -0.45 4.16 0.74
C LYS A 155 -1.73 3.92 1.52
N MET A 156 -2.89 3.95 0.86
CA MET A 156 -4.15 3.54 1.49
C MET A 156 -4.16 2.04 1.82
N GLY A 157 -3.26 1.24 1.29
CA GLY A 157 -3.03 -0.16 1.65
C GLY A 157 -4.06 -1.13 1.09
N PRO A 158 -4.27 -1.16 -0.23
CA PRO A 158 -5.14 -2.15 -0.85
C PRO A 158 -4.67 -3.57 -0.53
N THR A 159 -5.61 -4.49 -0.34
CA THR A 159 -5.28 -5.91 -0.15
C THR A 159 -4.59 -6.49 -1.38
N TYR A 160 -5.08 -6.12 -2.56
CA TYR A 160 -4.53 -6.54 -3.85
C TYR A 160 -4.42 -5.36 -4.82
N CYS A 161 -3.52 -5.50 -5.80
CA CYS A 161 -3.50 -4.66 -7.00
C CYS A 161 -3.79 -5.53 -8.22
N ALA A 162 -4.66 -5.05 -9.09
CA ALA A 162 -5.01 -5.68 -10.36
C ALA A 162 -4.81 -4.69 -11.51
N PHE A 163 -4.46 -5.20 -12.68
CA PHE A 163 -4.23 -4.41 -13.89
C PHE A 163 -5.17 -4.80 -15.03
N SER A 164 -6.06 -5.75 -14.76
CA SER A 164 -7.11 -6.21 -15.67
C SER A 164 -8.25 -6.85 -14.88
N PHE A 165 -9.42 -6.99 -15.49
CA PHE A 165 -10.52 -7.77 -14.92
C PHE A 165 -10.16 -9.26 -14.81
N THR A 166 -9.29 -9.77 -15.67
CA THR A 166 -8.76 -11.13 -15.56
C THR A 166 -7.95 -11.31 -14.28
N ASP A 167 -7.12 -10.30 -13.89
CA ASP A 167 -6.40 -10.35 -12.62
C ASP A 167 -7.37 -10.39 -11.42
N VAL A 168 -8.47 -9.63 -11.49
CA VAL A 168 -9.51 -9.64 -10.45
C VAL A 168 -10.13 -11.03 -10.31
N LEU A 169 -10.51 -11.67 -11.42
CA LEU A 169 -11.06 -13.04 -11.40
C LEU A 169 -10.04 -14.04 -10.84
N GLN A 170 -8.76 -13.91 -11.18
CA GLN A 170 -7.70 -14.74 -10.59
C GLN A 170 -7.52 -14.50 -9.07
N ILE A 171 -7.75 -13.27 -8.58
CA ILE A 171 -7.76 -13.00 -7.13
C ILE A 171 -8.94 -13.72 -6.46
N PHE A 172 -10.11 -13.77 -7.10
CA PHE A 172 -11.26 -14.51 -6.58
C PHE A 172 -11.01 -16.02 -6.53
N ASP A 173 -10.33 -16.56 -7.54
CA ASP A 173 -10.04 -18.01 -7.64
C ASP A 173 -8.97 -18.45 -6.63
N ASP A 174 -7.93 -17.65 -6.41
CA ASP A 174 -6.82 -18.00 -5.50
C ASP A 174 -6.25 -16.73 -4.83
N PRO A 175 -6.97 -16.17 -3.84
CA PRO A 175 -6.58 -14.92 -3.21
C PRO A 175 -5.25 -15.02 -2.46
N ASP A 176 -4.90 -16.18 -1.94
CA ASP A 176 -3.70 -16.37 -1.13
C ASP A 176 -2.42 -16.30 -1.98
N ARG A 177 -2.45 -16.78 -3.21
CA ARG A 177 -1.34 -16.64 -4.17
C ARG A 177 -1.11 -15.24 -4.67
N LYS A 178 -2.12 -14.37 -4.56
CA LYS A 178 -2.02 -12.97 -4.99
C LYS A 178 -1.55 -12.02 -3.88
N LEU A 179 -1.30 -12.54 -2.70
CA LEU A 179 -0.72 -11.78 -1.59
C LEU A 179 0.71 -11.34 -1.91
N TYR A 180 1.18 -10.29 -1.23
CA TYR A 180 2.56 -9.84 -1.37
C TYR A 180 3.55 -10.85 -0.78
N ALA A 181 4.78 -10.83 -1.26
CA ALA A 181 5.80 -11.86 -1.01
C ALA A 181 5.96 -12.25 0.46
N ARG A 182 5.99 -11.29 1.38
CA ARG A 182 6.10 -11.59 2.81
C ARG A 182 4.79 -12.13 3.40
N GLU A 183 3.66 -11.57 3.00
CA GLU A 183 2.35 -11.98 3.49
C GLU A 183 2.06 -13.45 3.10
N SER A 184 2.34 -13.82 1.85
CA SER A 184 2.27 -15.20 1.38
C SER A 184 3.15 -16.14 2.19
N ARG A 185 4.40 -15.73 2.43
CA ARG A 185 5.34 -16.58 3.18
C ARG A 185 4.88 -16.84 4.62
N ILE A 186 4.19 -15.89 5.26
CA ILE A 186 3.61 -16.08 6.59
C ILE A 186 2.61 -17.24 6.62
N ILE A 187 1.81 -17.40 5.56
CA ILE A 187 0.82 -18.48 5.46
C ILE A 187 1.37 -19.74 4.81
N GLY A 188 2.69 -19.81 4.56
CA GLY A 188 3.37 -21.00 4.01
C GLY A 188 3.23 -21.11 2.50
N GLN A 189 2.92 -20.02 1.80
CA GLN A 189 2.89 -19.96 0.34
C GLN A 189 4.09 -19.17 -0.21
N GLU A 190 4.37 -19.33 -1.50
CA GLU A 190 5.37 -18.53 -2.20
C GLU A 190 4.71 -17.59 -3.17
N SER A 191 5.06 -16.30 -3.07
CA SER A 191 4.67 -15.27 -4.02
C SER A 191 5.86 -14.34 -4.26
N THR A 192 5.95 -13.80 -5.46
CA THR A 192 6.91 -12.77 -5.85
C THR A 192 6.26 -11.41 -6.02
N ASN A 193 4.96 -11.28 -5.66
CA ASN A 193 4.26 -10.03 -5.75
C ASN A 193 4.84 -9.01 -4.78
N VAL A 194 5.11 -7.82 -5.28
CA VAL A 194 5.64 -6.69 -4.51
C VAL A 194 4.84 -5.43 -4.80
N ILE A 195 4.77 -4.54 -3.83
CA ILE A 195 4.20 -3.22 -4.02
C ILE A 195 5.25 -2.39 -4.76
N ARG A 196 4.86 -1.79 -5.88
CA ARG A 196 5.78 -1.05 -6.75
C ARG A 196 5.44 0.42 -6.74
N PHE A 197 6.41 1.23 -6.33
CA PHE A 197 6.40 2.67 -6.51
C PHE A 197 7.42 3.06 -7.56
N TRP A 198 7.10 4.06 -8.35
CA TRP A 198 8.01 4.60 -9.34
C TRP A 198 8.39 6.00 -8.94
N GLU A 199 9.69 6.24 -8.75
CA GLU A 199 10.20 7.58 -8.65
C GLU A 199 10.60 8.07 -10.04
N HIS A 200 10.03 9.19 -10.45
CA HIS A 200 10.47 9.89 -11.64
C HIS A 200 11.57 10.88 -11.24
N SER A 201 12.81 10.56 -11.58
CA SER A 201 13.92 11.53 -11.41
C SER A 201 14.01 12.40 -12.64
N TYR A 202 13.47 13.59 -12.57
CA TYR A 202 13.60 14.61 -13.61
C TYR A 202 15.07 14.92 -13.96
N SER A 203 15.99 14.70 -13.01
CA SER A 203 17.42 14.99 -13.22
C SER A 203 18.14 13.93 -14.06
N TYR A 204 17.58 12.72 -14.19
CA TYR A 204 18.27 11.58 -14.80
C TYR A 204 17.45 10.91 -15.92
N ASP A 205 16.27 11.43 -16.22
CA ASP A 205 15.34 10.86 -17.20
C ASP A 205 15.09 9.35 -17.05
N THR A 206 15.12 8.88 -15.79
CA THR A 206 14.96 7.47 -15.45
C THR A 206 13.93 7.28 -14.35
N LYS A 207 13.07 6.28 -14.53
CA LYS A 207 12.16 5.82 -13.49
C LYS A 207 12.91 4.82 -12.60
N THR A 208 13.03 5.12 -11.32
CA THR A 208 13.62 4.20 -10.36
C THR A 208 12.53 3.48 -9.59
N ALA A 209 12.63 2.15 -9.53
CA ALA A 209 11.66 1.35 -8.78
C ALA A 209 12.00 1.37 -7.29
N ILE A 210 10.99 1.66 -6.47
CA ILE A 210 10.96 1.43 -5.04
C ILE A 210 9.97 0.30 -4.79
N LEU A 211 10.42 -0.77 -4.15
CA LEU A 211 9.64 -1.98 -3.93
C LEU A 211 9.40 -2.18 -2.44
N CYS A 212 8.22 -2.72 -2.09
CA CYS A 212 7.95 -3.19 -0.74
C CYS A 212 7.45 -4.63 -0.79
N LEU A 213 7.99 -5.47 0.12
CA LEU A 213 7.66 -6.90 0.16
C LEU A 213 6.34 -7.19 0.88
N ALA A 214 5.85 -6.24 1.66
CA ALA A 214 4.56 -6.30 2.35
C ALA A 214 4.11 -4.93 2.84
N ARG A 215 2.92 -4.91 3.41
CA ARG A 215 2.37 -3.76 4.14
C ARG A 215 2.66 -3.89 5.63
N GLN A 216 2.84 -2.79 6.30
CA GLN A 216 2.81 -2.73 7.76
C GLN A 216 1.65 -1.86 8.20
N GLU A 217 0.82 -2.44 9.05
CA GLU A 217 -0.34 -1.79 9.60
C GLU A 217 -0.13 -1.39 11.05
N GLU A 218 -0.62 -0.21 11.38
CA GLU A 218 -0.87 0.17 12.76
C GLU A 218 -2.36 0.01 13.14
N GLY A 219 -3.19 -0.51 12.27
CA GLY A 219 -4.60 -0.72 12.54
C GLY A 219 -5.29 -1.51 11.44
N LEU A 220 -4.96 -2.80 11.39
CA LEU A 220 -5.49 -3.71 10.40
C LEU A 220 -7.00 -3.75 10.34
N CYS A 221 -7.57 -3.35 9.23
CA CYS A 221 -8.98 -3.35 8.96
C CYS A 221 -9.44 -4.39 7.95
N ASP A 222 -8.51 -5.09 7.27
CA ASP A 222 -8.90 -6.15 6.34
C ASP A 222 -8.88 -7.55 6.98
N SER A 223 -9.58 -8.49 6.36
CA SER A 223 -9.76 -9.85 6.88
C SER A 223 -8.46 -10.65 6.97
N PHE A 224 -7.52 -10.41 6.04
CA PHE A 224 -6.24 -11.11 6.02
C PHE A 224 -5.39 -10.78 7.25
N ALA A 225 -5.30 -9.54 7.55
CA ALA A 225 -4.50 -9.07 8.67
C ALA A 225 -5.07 -9.42 10.04
N ARG A 226 -6.30 -9.88 10.10
CA ARG A 226 -6.91 -10.44 11.30
C ARG A 226 -6.55 -11.88 11.54
N SER A 227 -5.90 -12.57 10.59
CA SER A 227 -5.49 -13.94 10.82
C SER A 227 -4.57 -14.02 12.04
N ASP A 228 -4.82 -14.98 12.93
CA ASP A 228 -4.01 -15.17 14.14
C ASP A 228 -2.56 -15.45 13.78
N LYS A 229 -2.34 -16.15 12.66
CA LYS A 229 -1.02 -16.45 12.12
C LYS A 229 -0.23 -15.19 11.74
N TYR A 230 -0.87 -14.20 11.12
CA TYR A 230 -0.24 -12.92 10.83
C TYR A 230 0.13 -12.17 12.12
N ARG A 231 -0.80 -12.12 13.09
CA ARG A 231 -0.57 -11.48 14.39
C ARG A 231 0.57 -12.13 15.16
N GLU A 232 0.65 -13.45 15.11
CA GLU A 232 1.66 -14.22 15.79
C GLU A 232 3.07 -13.92 15.25
N ILE A 233 3.24 -13.93 13.94
CA ILE A 233 4.55 -13.76 13.29
C ILE A 233 4.96 -12.28 13.17
N SER A 234 4.02 -11.36 13.09
CA SER A 234 4.33 -9.92 13.03
C SER A 234 4.76 -9.32 14.38
N ASN A 235 4.81 -10.12 15.45
CA ASN A 235 5.27 -9.67 16.76
C ASN A 235 6.80 -9.48 16.77
N PRO A 236 7.32 -8.23 16.90
CA PRO A 236 8.76 -7.94 16.87
C PRO A 236 9.55 -8.54 18.03
N ASN A 237 8.88 -9.08 19.07
CA ASN A 237 9.54 -9.71 20.22
C ASN A 237 9.95 -11.18 19.99
N ARG A 238 9.55 -11.79 18.87
CA ARG A 238 10.01 -13.12 18.44
C ARG A 238 11.19 -12.98 17.48
N ALA A 239 12.28 -12.45 17.98
CA ALA A 239 13.37 -11.93 17.18
C ALA A 239 14.01 -12.92 16.18
N PRO A 240 14.39 -14.17 16.47
CA PRO A 240 15.08 -15.02 15.48
C PRO A 240 14.18 -15.40 14.32
N GLU A 241 12.98 -15.91 14.60
CA GLU A 241 12.01 -16.37 13.59
C GLU A 241 11.55 -15.22 12.67
N PHE A 242 11.40 -14.02 13.24
CA PHE A 242 11.06 -12.83 12.45
C PHE A 242 12.20 -12.40 11.53
N LEU A 243 13.46 -12.46 11.99
CA LEU A 243 14.62 -12.14 11.16
C LEU A 243 14.80 -13.15 10.04
N ASP A 244 14.59 -14.44 10.31
CA ASP A 244 14.67 -15.50 9.32
C ASP A 244 13.54 -15.41 8.30
N LEU A 245 12.32 -15.06 8.73
CA LEU A 245 11.20 -14.77 7.83
C LEU A 245 11.53 -13.64 6.86
N LEU A 246 12.04 -12.51 7.35
CA LEU A 246 12.38 -11.38 6.52
C LEU A 246 13.53 -11.70 5.55
N ALA A 247 14.61 -12.28 6.07
CA ALA A 247 15.75 -12.67 5.26
C ALA A 247 15.38 -13.70 4.19
N GLY A 248 14.61 -14.73 4.55
CA GLY A 248 14.13 -15.74 3.63
C GLY A 248 13.20 -15.19 2.55
N THR A 249 12.28 -14.28 2.93
CA THR A 249 11.39 -13.61 1.95
C THR A 249 12.20 -12.81 0.94
N LEU A 250 13.17 -12.03 1.40
CA LEU A 250 13.99 -11.22 0.50
C LEU A 250 14.90 -12.10 -0.35
N SER A 251 15.48 -13.18 0.20
CA SER A 251 16.30 -14.12 -0.57
C SER A 251 15.51 -14.75 -1.72
N SER A 252 14.29 -15.23 -1.48
CA SER A 252 13.42 -15.78 -2.52
C SER A 252 13.07 -14.74 -3.58
N TYR A 253 12.76 -13.51 -3.17
CA TYR A 253 12.48 -12.42 -4.11
C TYR A 253 13.71 -12.04 -4.93
N LEU A 254 14.90 -11.92 -4.33
CA LEU A 254 16.12 -11.59 -5.04
C LEU A 254 16.49 -12.68 -6.05
N HIS A 255 16.34 -13.95 -5.70
CA HIS A 255 16.57 -15.06 -6.63
C HIS A 255 15.63 -14.98 -7.85
N PHE A 256 14.35 -14.75 -7.63
CA PHE A 256 13.40 -14.52 -8.73
C PHE A 256 13.79 -13.29 -9.56
N PHE A 257 14.14 -12.18 -8.90
CA PHE A 257 14.52 -10.94 -9.57
C PHE A 257 15.77 -11.10 -10.42
N GLU A 258 16.81 -11.75 -9.90
CA GLU A 258 18.03 -12.07 -10.66
C GLU A 258 17.74 -12.93 -11.88
N SER A 259 16.85 -13.93 -11.76
CA SER A 259 16.48 -14.83 -12.85
C SER A 259 15.64 -14.16 -13.95
N THR A 260 14.91 -13.09 -13.61
CA THR A 260 14.03 -12.36 -14.53
C THR A 260 14.64 -11.09 -15.10
N CYS A 261 15.75 -10.61 -14.55
CA CYS A 261 16.48 -9.46 -15.08
C CYS A 261 17.13 -9.79 -16.45
N PRO A 262 17.18 -8.81 -17.37
CA PRO A 262 17.94 -8.99 -18.59
C PRO A 262 19.40 -9.37 -18.29
N PRO A 263 20.00 -10.32 -19.03
CA PRO A 263 21.41 -10.77 -18.80
C PRO A 263 22.43 -9.63 -18.86
N SER A 264 22.09 -8.52 -19.52
CA SER A 264 22.90 -7.31 -19.60
C SER A 264 22.99 -6.51 -18.29
N ILE A 265 22.12 -6.81 -17.32
CA ILE A 265 22.08 -6.15 -16.01
C ILE A 265 22.65 -7.12 -14.97
N ARG A 266 23.93 -6.98 -14.66
CA ARG A 266 24.54 -7.71 -13.54
C ARG A 266 24.52 -6.81 -12.31
N TRP A 267 23.87 -7.26 -11.25
CA TRP A 267 23.88 -6.57 -9.96
C TRP A 267 25.25 -6.70 -9.31
N THR A 268 25.85 -5.56 -8.95
CA THR A 268 27.22 -5.49 -8.46
C THR A 268 27.30 -5.33 -6.94
N HIS A 269 26.26 -4.75 -6.34
CA HIS A 269 26.24 -4.49 -4.91
C HIS A 269 24.84 -4.70 -4.33
N LEU A 270 24.80 -5.41 -3.21
CA LEU A 270 23.69 -5.47 -2.29
C LEU A 270 24.09 -4.72 -1.01
N THR A 271 23.36 -3.69 -0.64
CA THR A 271 23.65 -2.88 0.54
C THR A 271 22.37 -2.66 1.38
N TYR A 272 22.52 -2.15 2.57
CA TYR A 272 21.40 -1.90 3.47
C TYR A 272 21.57 -0.57 4.20
N LEU A 273 20.43 0.00 4.64
CA LEU A 273 20.42 1.10 5.56
C LEU A 273 20.57 0.55 7.00
N SER A 274 21.68 0.85 7.64
CA SER A 274 21.95 0.38 9.00
C SER A 274 21.02 1.06 10.01
N ASP A 275 20.71 0.35 11.10
CA ASP A 275 20.06 0.97 12.24
C ASP A 275 20.96 2.06 12.83
N LYS A 276 20.36 3.19 13.18
CA LYS A 276 21.09 4.37 13.60
C LYS A 276 21.73 4.26 15.00
N SER A 277 21.25 3.38 15.85
CA SER A 277 21.64 3.32 17.25
C SER A 277 22.72 2.26 17.50
N SER A 278 23.91 2.70 17.83
CA SER A 278 25.00 1.86 18.33
C SER A 278 24.80 1.35 19.77
N THR A 279 23.75 1.81 20.48
CA THR A 279 23.60 1.60 21.92
C THR A 279 22.70 0.42 22.29
N LYS A 280 22.04 -0.24 21.33
CA LYS A 280 21.20 -1.43 21.57
C LYS A 280 21.73 -2.63 20.77
N PRO A 281 21.76 -3.83 21.40
CA PRO A 281 22.27 -5.04 20.74
C PRO A 281 21.37 -5.46 19.57
N PRO A 282 21.92 -6.32 18.76
CA PRO A 282 22.69 -6.00 17.57
C PRO A 282 21.78 -5.41 16.50
N GLU A 283 22.33 -4.58 15.64
CA GLU A 283 21.62 -3.93 14.51
C GLU A 283 20.69 -4.92 13.78
N LYS A 284 19.37 -4.75 13.91
CA LYS A 284 18.34 -5.61 13.29
C LYS A 284 18.57 -5.76 11.78
N MET A 285 18.82 -4.65 11.10
CA MET A 285 19.07 -4.67 9.66
C MET A 285 20.35 -5.40 9.30
N LYS A 286 21.40 -5.30 10.10
CA LYS A 286 22.64 -6.07 9.89
C LYS A 286 22.37 -7.57 10.04
N GLN A 287 21.65 -7.99 11.07
CA GLN A 287 21.32 -9.40 11.26
C GLN A 287 20.50 -9.97 10.11
N ILE A 288 19.51 -9.23 9.60
CA ILE A 288 18.73 -9.63 8.44
C ILE A 288 19.66 -9.73 7.22
N PHE A 289 20.48 -8.70 6.98
CA PHE A 289 21.39 -8.63 5.84
C PHE A 289 22.38 -9.78 5.81
N ASP A 290 22.94 -10.14 6.97
CA ASP A 290 23.89 -11.26 7.08
C ASP A 290 23.24 -12.61 6.69
N ARG A 291 21.93 -12.78 6.98
CA ARG A 291 21.15 -14.01 6.66
C ARG A 291 20.66 -14.09 5.23
N ILE A 292 20.61 -12.98 4.48
CA ILE A 292 20.14 -12.99 3.09
C ILE A 292 21.05 -13.87 2.25
N GLN A 293 20.45 -14.74 1.46
CA GLN A 293 21.13 -15.56 0.44
C GLN A 293 20.83 -14.97 -0.94
N SER A 294 21.86 -14.53 -1.63
CA SER A 294 21.79 -14.06 -3.02
C SER A 294 23.16 -14.19 -3.68
N GLY A 295 23.19 -14.21 -5.03
CA GLY A 295 24.43 -14.17 -5.81
C GLY A 295 25.08 -12.77 -5.86
N ILE A 296 24.38 -11.73 -5.34
CA ILE A 296 24.84 -10.35 -5.42
C ILE A 296 25.87 -10.08 -4.31
N PRO A 297 27.05 -9.51 -4.64
CA PRO A 297 28.06 -9.14 -3.66
C PRO A 297 27.53 -8.20 -2.58
N LYS A 298 27.71 -8.54 -1.32
CA LYS A 298 27.30 -7.74 -0.17
C LYS A 298 28.35 -6.66 0.14
N ALA A 299 27.91 -5.42 0.33
CA ALA A 299 28.78 -4.30 0.68
C ALA A 299 28.06 -3.33 1.65
N LYS A 300 28.80 -2.76 2.61
CA LYS A 300 28.29 -1.68 3.46
C LYS A 300 28.62 -0.35 2.79
N LEU A 301 27.66 0.22 2.04
CA LEU A 301 27.86 1.46 1.28
C LEU A 301 27.28 2.70 1.99
N LEU A 302 26.55 2.52 3.07
CA LEU A 302 25.86 3.59 3.79
C LEU A 302 26.29 3.62 5.26
N THR A 303 26.61 4.81 5.77
CA THR A 303 27.08 5.00 7.14
C THR A 303 26.45 6.24 7.74
N TRP A 304 25.94 6.12 8.99
CA TRP A 304 25.50 7.23 9.79
C TRP A 304 26.69 7.93 10.46
N LEU A 305 26.69 9.24 10.47
CA LEU A 305 27.69 10.00 11.24
C LEU A 305 27.43 9.87 12.75
N GLU A 306 28.48 9.58 13.51
CA GLU A 306 28.39 9.33 14.96
C GLU A 306 27.84 10.50 15.79
N ARG A 307 28.02 11.73 15.32
CA ARG A 307 27.58 12.96 16.02
C ARG A 307 26.07 13.19 16.02
N ASN A 308 25.32 12.27 15.52
CA ASN A 308 23.89 12.44 15.33
C ASN A 308 23.10 12.23 16.63
N GLN A 309 22.54 13.29 17.16
CA GLN A 309 21.72 13.28 18.38
C GLN A 309 20.21 13.18 18.14
N GLY A 310 19.74 12.82 17.00
CA GLY A 310 18.33 12.73 16.70
C GLY A 310 17.87 11.37 16.16
N SER A 311 16.63 11.24 15.80
CA SER A 311 16.06 10.06 15.12
C SER A 311 15.25 10.47 13.91
N LEU A 312 15.39 9.71 12.81
CA LEU A 312 14.57 9.89 11.61
C LEU A 312 13.06 9.72 11.93
N ARG A 313 12.72 8.92 12.94
CA ARG A 313 11.34 8.75 13.40
C ARG A 313 10.71 10.01 13.99
N ASN A 314 11.53 10.93 14.51
CA ASN A 314 11.07 12.19 15.08
C ASN A 314 10.83 13.25 14.00
N GLN A 315 11.22 12.98 12.76
CA GLN A 315 10.97 13.86 11.63
C GLN A 315 9.59 13.54 11.05
N VAL A 316 8.67 14.50 11.12
CA VAL A 316 7.24 14.24 10.85
C VAL A 316 6.93 14.23 9.36
N ASP A 317 7.56 15.13 8.59
CA ASP A 317 7.29 15.35 7.19
C ASP A 317 8.46 14.95 6.27
N TYR A 318 8.21 15.00 4.95
CA TYR A 318 9.20 14.64 3.94
C TYR A 318 10.43 15.55 3.98
N GLN A 319 10.26 16.87 4.13
CA GLN A 319 11.36 17.84 4.06
C GLN A 319 12.29 17.72 5.26
N SER A 320 11.74 17.64 6.47
CA SER A 320 12.51 17.44 7.70
C SER A 320 13.29 16.13 7.68
N ARG A 321 12.70 15.05 7.15
CA ARG A 321 13.38 13.76 6.93
C ARG A 321 14.53 13.89 5.94
N ARG A 322 14.31 14.56 4.82
CA ARG A 322 15.33 14.78 3.79
C ARG A 322 16.50 15.58 4.34
N GLN A 323 16.24 16.67 5.06
CA GLN A 323 17.32 17.47 5.67
C GLN A 323 18.12 16.64 6.66
N PHE A 324 17.46 15.87 7.51
CA PHE A 324 18.12 14.97 8.45
C PHE A 324 19.05 13.95 7.75
N LEU A 325 18.63 13.40 6.61
CA LEU A 325 19.47 12.48 5.82
C LEU A 325 20.68 13.21 5.22
N VAL A 326 20.47 14.42 4.71
CA VAL A 326 21.56 15.27 4.19
C VAL A 326 22.61 15.54 5.28
N ASP A 327 22.20 15.78 6.49
CA ASP A 327 23.11 16.13 7.59
C ASP A 327 23.89 14.90 8.10
N PHE A 328 23.26 13.72 8.12
CA PHE A 328 23.75 12.61 8.94
C PHE A 328 23.99 11.28 8.20
N LEU A 329 23.48 11.08 6.99
CA LEU A 329 23.71 9.84 6.21
C LEU A 329 24.75 10.11 5.12
N ARG A 330 25.77 9.24 5.02
CA ARG A 330 26.82 9.32 4.01
C ARG A 330 26.92 8.03 3.23
N VAL A 331 27.24 8.17 1.96
CA VAL A 331 27.73 7.06 1.14
C VAL A 331 29.23 6.94 1.36
N ASP A 332 29.75 5.73 1.43
CA ASP A 332 31.18 5.46 1.56
C ASP A 332 31.93 5.97 0.32
N ASP A 333 32.82 6.93 0.53
CA ASP A 333 33.62 7.55 -0.54
C ASP A 333 34.79 6.66 -1.02
N GLY A 334 35.11 5.59 -0.28
CA GLY A 334 36.16 4.63 -0.63
C GLY A 334 35.78 3.66 -1.75
N VAL A 335 34.51 3.65 -2.19
CA VAL A 335 34.00 2.72 -3.22
C VAL A 335 33.69 3.45 -4.51
N ASP A 336 34.30 2.98 -5.61
CA ASP A 336 33.96 3.48 -6.95
C ASP A 336 32.61 2.88 -7.41
N LEU A 337 31.60 3.72 -7.55
CA LEU A 337 30.25 3.34 -7.93
C LEU A 337 29.95 3.59 -9.42
N ARG A 338 30.89 4.06 -10.22
CA ARG A 338 30.66 4.33 -11.64
C ARG A 338 30.25 3.07 -12.40
N GLY A 339 29.11 3.14 -13.04
CA GLY A 339 28.49 2.02 -13.76
C GLY A 339 27.91 0.91 -12.88
N ALA A 340 27.97 1.05 -11.56
CA ALA A 340 27.44 0.05 -10.62
C ALA A 340 25.93 -0.12 -10.73
N ASN A 341 25.47 -1.35 -10.52
CA ASN A 341 24.06 -1.70 -10.33
C ASN A 341 23.86 -2.09 -8.87
N ILE A 342 23.07 -1.33 -8.13
CA ILE A 342 22.99 -1.39 -6.67
C ILE A 342 21.57 -1.73 -6.24
N ILE A 343 21.44 -2.70 -5.34
CA ILE A 343 20.19 -2.93 -4.58
C ILE A 343 20.38 -2.46 -3.15
N VAL A 344 19.48 -1.59 -2.69
CA VAL A 344 19.45 -1.04 -1.33
C VAL A 344 18.31 -1.66 -0.57
N ILE A 345 18.56 -2.09 0.66
CA ILE A 345 17.55 -2.68 1.54
C ILE A 345 17.28 -1.76 2.74
N ASP A 346 16.01 -1.56 3.06
CA ASP A 346 15.56 -0.82 4.25
C ASP A 346 14.43 -1.58 4.96
N ASP A 347 14.13 -1.21 6.20
CA ASP A 347 13.03 -1.84 6.95
C ASP A 347 11.66 -1.28 6.54
N GLN A 348 11.52 0.02 6.35
CA GLN A 348 10.21 0.66 6.16
C GLN A 348 10.23 1.76 5.10
N LEU A 349 9.24 1.75 4.23
CA LEU A 349 8.89 2.87 3.36
C LEU A 349 7.73 3.66 3.99
N THR A 350 7.99 4.90 4.39
CA THR A 350 6.97 5.83 4.94
C THR A 350 6.67 6.95 3.94
N THR A 351 7.45 8.02 3.97
CA THR A 351 7.33 9.17 3.05
C THR A 351 8.10 8.99 1.75
N GLY A 352 8.98 7.98 1.65
CA GLY A 352 9.91 7.80 0.55
C GLY A 352 11.19 8.65 0.64
N ALA A 353 11.31 9.56 1.62
CA ALA A 353 12.46 10.48 1.71
C ALA A 353 13.81 9.75 1.75
N THR A 354 13.91 8.63 2.48
CA THR A 354 15.13 7.82 2.55
C THR A 354 15.48 7.21 1.20
N ALA A 355 14.49 6.59 0.54
CA ALA A 355 14.68 5.98 -0.78
C ALA A 355 15.16 7.03 -1.79
N HIS A 356 14.46 8.17 -1.88
CA HIS A 356 14.81 9.27 -2.79
C HIS A 356 16.22 9.80 -2.52
N TYR A 357 16.57 10.03 -1.26
CA TYR A 357 17.89 10.52 -0.89
C TYR A 357 19.00 9.54 -1.30
N VAL A 358 18.87 8.28 -0.93
CA VAL A 358 19.87 7.24 -1.19
C VAL A 358 20.03 6.97 -2.69
N ILE A 359 18.93 6.86 -3.42
CA ILE A 359 18.93 6.69 -4.88
C ILE A 359 19.67 7.85 -5.53
N LYS A 360 19.36 9.09 -5.14
CA LYS A 360 20.06 10.28 -5.66
C LYS A 360 21.55 10.23 -5.34
N GLN A 361 21.95 9.92 -4.11
CA GLN A 361 23.35 9.88 -3.70
C GLN A 361 24.16 8.85 -4.54
N PHE A 362 23.59 7.67 -4.81
CA PHE A 362 24.25 6.67 -5.63
C PHE A 362 24.32 7.08 -7.11
N ARG A 363 23.25 7.70 -7.65
CA ARG A 363 23.24 8.23 -9.01
C ARG A 363 24.27 9.34 -9.20
N ASP A 364 24.35 10.28 -8.27
CA ASP A 364 25.33 11.39 -8.31
C ASP A 364 26.79 10.87 -8.31
N ARG A 365 27.02 9.65 -7.78
CA ARG A 365 28.33 8.96 -7.82
C ARG A 365 28.51 8.03 -9.02
N GLY A 366 27.63 8.10 -10.00
CA GLY A 366 27.74 7.38 -11.27
C GLY A 366 27.16 5.98 -11.29
N ALA A 367 26.38 5.57 -10.30
CA ALA A 367 25.65 4.29 -10.36
C ALA A 367 24.68 4.26 -11.55
N LYS A 368 24.70 3.17 -12.31
CA LYS A 368 23.88 2.99 -13.52
C LYS A 368 22.44 2.66 -13.17
N ASN A 369 22.23 1.66 -12.32
CA ASN A 369 20.92 1.26 -11.84
C ASN A 369 20.91 1.20 -10.31
N VAL A 370 19.83 1.72 -9.72
CA VAL A 370 19.62 1.66 -8.28
C VAL A 370 18.19 1.16 -8.04
N PHE A 371 18.05 0.06 -7.29
CA PHE A 371 16.78 -0.42 -6.79
C PHE A 371 16.72 -0.26 -5.28
N PHE A 372 15.56 0.16 -4.79
CA PHE A 372 15.33 0.29 -3.36
C PHE A 372 14.24 -0.70 -2.95
N ILE A 373 14.52 -1.56 -1.98
CA ILE A 373 13.61 -2.57 -1.47
C ILE A 373 13.41 -2.33 0.02
N ALA A 374 12.17 -2.04 0.42
CA ALA A 374 11.79 -2.03 1.83
C ALA A 374 11.02 -3.32 2.18
N PHE A 375 11.18 -3.80 3.40
CA PHE A 375 10.36 -4.92 3.87
C PHE A 375 8.90 -4.55 4.00
N PHE A 376 8.64 -3.30 4.41
CA PHE A 376 7.30 -2.83 4.70
C PHE A 376 7.00 -1.49 4.06
N GLN A 377 5.85 -1.39 3.42
CA GLN A 377 5.19 -0.12 3.21
C GLN A 377 4.34 0.21 4.43
N MET A 378 4.55 1.40 4.99
CA MET A 378 3.64 1.95 6.00
C MET A 378 2.36 2.42 5.32
N ILE A 379 1.23 1.84 5.70
CA ILE A 379 -0.08 2.22 5.17
C ILE A 379 -0.78 3.22 6.08
N MET A 380 -1.71 3.98 5.51
CA MET A 380 -2.49 4.97 6.25
C MET A 380 -3.49 4.26 7.18
N GLU A 381 -3.69 4.81 8.36
CA GLU A 381 -4.82 4.42 9.21
C GLU A 381 -6.14 4.83 8.55
N VAL A 382 -7.12 3.94 8.63
CA VAL A 382 -8.51 4.23 8.23
C VAL A 382 -9.44 4.05 9.43
N GLY A 383 -10.51 4.79 9.43
CA GLY A 383 -11.51 4.80 10.51
C GLY A 383 -11.65 6.18 11.14
N ASP A 384 -12.65 6.34 11.97
CA ASP A 384 -12.83 7.57 12.71
C ASP A 384 -11.69 7.78 13.69
N ALA A 385 -11.18 8.99 13.70
CA ALA A 385 -10.15 9.34 14.65
C ALA A 385 -10.68 9.23 16.06
N VAL A 386 -10.19 8.28 16.84
CA VAL A 386 -10.52 8.21 18.26
C VAL A 386 -9.93 9.43 18.95
N ILE A 387 -10.83 10.25 19.49
CA ILE A 387 -10.45 11.47 20.19
C ILE A 387 -10.26 11.16 21.68
N CYS A 388 -9.18 11.64 22.22
CA CYS A 388 -8.87 11.46 23.64
C CYS A 388 -9.95 12.17 24.50
N PRO A 389 -10.64 11.46 25.39
CA PRO A 389 -11.67 12.06 26.24
C PRO A 389 -11.11 13.05 27.26
N GLN A 390 -9.79 13.01 27.52
CA GLN A 390 -9.16 13.89 28.51
C GLN A 390 -8.65 15.21 27.93
N CYS A 391 -8.14 15.22 26.68
CA CYS A 391 -7.51 16.41 26.13
C CYS A 391 -7.96 16.77 24.70
N GLY A 392 -8.89 16.03 24.11
CA GLY A 392 -9.41 16.29 22.77
C GLY A 392 -8.42 16.02 21.62
N GLN A 393 -7.24 15.48 21.87
CA GLN A 393 -6.27 15.17 20.82
C GLN A 393 -6.56 13.82 20.16
N LYS A 394 -6.23 13.69 18.87
CA LYS A 394 -6.32 12.42 18.16
C LYS A 394 -5.42 11.37 18.80
N MET A 395 -5.97 10.21 19.12
CA MET A 395 -5.24 9.07 19.67
C MET A 395 -4.68 8.20 18.53
N LYS A 396 -3.54 7.54 18.80
CA LYS A 396 -2.91 6.59 17.87
C LYS A 396 -3.05 5.17 18.38
N ILE A 397 -3.30 4.23 17.49
CA ILE A 397 -3.28 2.80 17.81
C ILE A 397 -1.84 2.37 18.05
N ARG A 398 -1.62 1.64 19.13
CA ARG A 398 -0.33 1.04 19.49
C ARG A 398 -0.52 -0.40 19.95
N ARG A 399 0.56 -1.18 19.95
CA ARG A 399 0.59 -2.54 20.49
C ARG A 399 1.50 -2.59 21.72
N ARG A 400 1.06 -3.31 22.75
CA ARG A 400 1.90 -3.60 23.90
C ARG A 400 2.97 -4.64 23.53
N ALA A 401 4.21 -4.37 23.91
CA ALA A 401 5.32 -5.27 23.65
C ALA A 401 5.17 -6.64 24.35
N ARG A 402 4.58 -6.67 25.55
CA ARG A 402 4.50 -7.89 26.39
C ARG A 402 3.48 -8.93 25.91
N ASP A 403 2.34 -8.49 25.34
CA ASP A 403 1.19 -9.36 25.06
C ASP A 403 0.60 -9.15 23.65
N GLY A 404 1.12 -8.20 22.87
CA GLY A 404 0.65 -7.89 21.52
C GLY A 404 -0.71 -7.20 21.43
N LYS A 405 -1.40 -6.94 22.57
CA LYS A 405 -2.72 -6.31 22.61
C LYS A 405 -2.66 -4.88 22.11
N ARG A 406 -3.72 -4.47 21.41
CA ARG A 406 -3.85 -3.12 20.86
C ARG A 406 -4.48 -2.17 21.86
N PHE A 407 -4.09 -0.92 21.77
CA PHE A 407 -4.65 0.16 22.56
C PHE A 407 -4.52 1.49 21.83
N TYR A 408 -5.47 2.38 22.09
CA TYR A 408 -5.32 3.78 21.68
C TYR A 408 -4.43 4.51 22.68
N SER A 409 -3.48 5.29 22.19
CA SER A 409 -2.57 6.11 22.99
C SER A 409 -2.66 7.57 22.59
N CYS A 410 -2.96 8.42 23.53
CA CYS A 410 -2.83 9.87 23.40
C CYS A 410 -1.36 10.23 23.62
N VAL A 411 -0.57 10.34 22.56
CA VAL A 411 0.91 10.42 22.61
C VAL A 411 1.36 11.73 23.24
N PRO A 412 2.02 11.70 24.40
CA PRO A 412 2.47 12.91 25.08
C PRO A 412 3.73 13.52 24.42
N PRO A 413 4.06 14.80 24.74
CA PRO A 413 5.16 15.55 24.10
C PRO A 413 6.52 14.88 24.17
N GLN A 414 6.85 14.22 25.28
CA GLN A 414 8.13 13.51 25.45
C GLN A 414 8.34 12.36 24.45
N PHE A 415 7.27 11.91 23.77
CA PHE A 415 7.31 10.91 22.72
C PHE A 415 6.93 11.48 21.34
N GLY A 416 7.00 12.79 21.16
CA GLY A 416 6.76 13.49 19.90
C GLY A 416 5.28 13.72 19.56
N GLY A 417 4.38 13.61 20.53
CA GLY A 417 2.95 13.92 20.38
C GLY A 417 2.56 15.25 21.01
N GLN A 418 1.25 15.55 21.00
CA GLN A 418 0.64 16.71 21.67
C GLN A 418 -0.39 16.27 22.73
N GLY A 419 -0.41 15.00 23.06
CA GLY A 419 -1.41 14.40 23.92
C GLY A 419 -1.05 14.34 25.39
N CYS A 420 -1.99 13.86 26.22
CA CYS A 420 -1.88 13.79 27.67
C CYS A 420 -1.35 12.45 28.21
N GLY A 421 -1.08 11.48 27.36
CA GLY A 421 -0.62 10.14 27.76
C GLY A 421 -1.74 9.14 28.04
N ASN A 422 -3.01 9.52 27.90
CA ASN A 422 -4.16 8.63 28.14
C ASN A 422 -4.14 7.40 27.24
N ILE A 423 -4.58 6.26 27.78
CA ILE A 423 -4.60 4.96 27.09
C ILE A 423 -6.02 4.38 27.17
N ILE A 424 -6.55 3.93 26.02
CA ILE A 424 -7.81 3.20 25.92
C ILE A 424 -7.53 1.83 25.31
N ASN A 425 -7.84 0.76 26.03
CA ASN A 425 -7.69 -0.60 25.49
C ASN A 425 -8.73 -0.85 24.40
N ILE A 426 -8.31 -1.57 23.35
CA ILE A 426 -9.18 -1.93 22.20
C ILE A 426 -9.72 -3.36 22.36
N ASP A 427 -8.94 -4.23 23.04
CA ASP A 427 -9.25 -5.67 23.23
C ASP A 427 -9.39 -6.01 24.71
#